data_6e392711d55d8aabf63b0d8f2d8dd708
#
_entry.id   6e392711d55d8aabf63b0d8f2d8dd708
#
_cell.length_a   1.000
_cell.length_b   1.000
_cell.length_c   1.000
_cell.angle_alpha   90.00
_cell.angle_beta   90.00
_cell.angle_gamma   90.00
#
_symmetry.space_group_name_H-M   'P 1'
#
loop_
_entity.id
_entity.type
_entity.pdbx_description
1 polymer ?
#
loop_
_entity_poly.entity_id
_entity_poly.type
_entity_poly.pdbx_seq_one_letter_code
_entity_poly.pdbx_strand_id
1 'polypeptide(L)'
;MRVTFLDHSGFLVESASAALLFDWWKGELPAVRPGVPLYVFASHAHPDHFDPRIFSLDDGTRDVRFLLGRDIRLSPSGLARWGVSPETADKCRALRGGQSCVLPGIGVEVLPSTDEGAAFLVSLDGQTVFHAGDLNWWHWEGEDKAWNNNMAANFKKYTEPLRGRRIDLAMLPLDPRLGEAGFWGPA
;
A
#
# COMPACT_ATOMS: atom_id res chain seq x y z
N MET A 1 0.04 -10.80 -15.35
CA MET A 1 0.62 -10.05 -14.21
C MET A 1 1.96 -10.65 -13.83
N ARG A 2 2.99 -9.83 -13.59
CA ARG A 2 4.29 -10.24 -13.03
C ARG A 2 4.43 -9.59 -11.66
N VAL A 3 4.85 -10.35 -10.64
CA VAL A 3 5.02 -9.87 -9.27
C VAL A 3 6.47 -10.05 -8.87
N THR A 4 7.10 -9.01 -8.35
CA THR A 4 8.46 -9.04 -7.80
C THR A 4 8.41 -8.60 -6.36
N PHE A 5 8.81 -9.47 -5.44
CA PHE A 5 9.03 -9.12 -4.04
C PHE A 5 10.37 -8.37 -3.92
N LEU A 6 10.38 -7.24 -3.26
CA LEU A 6 11.57 -6.39 -3.11
C LEU A 6 12.21 -6.58 -1.73
N ASP A 7 11.47 -6.27 -0.69
CA ASP A 7 11.84 -6.47 0.72
C ASP A 7 10.63 -6.15 1.59
N HIS A 8 10.45 -6.80 2.75
CA HIS A 8 9.39 -6.54 3.74
C HIS A 8 8.00 -6.49 3.08
N SER A 9 7.34 -5.32 3.07
CA SER A 9 6.05 -5.10 2.40
C SER A 9 6.19 -4.52 0.99
N GLY A 10 7.41 -4.46 0.45
CA GLY A 10 7.73 -3.88 -0.86
C GLY A 10 7.47 -4.85 -2.00
N PHE A 11 6.59 -4.47 -2.94
CA PHE A 11 6.28 -5.27 -4.13
C PHE A 11 6.19 -4.40 -5.37
N LEU A 12 6.72 -4.91 -6.48
CA LEU A 12 6.44 -4.39 -7.82
C LEU A 12 5.50 -5.36 -8.54
N VAL A 13 4.34 -4.86 -8.96
CA VAL A 13 3.34 -5.62 -9.73
C VAL A 13 3.20 -4.98 -11.11
N GLU A 14 3.49 -5.73 -12.16
CA GLU A 14 3.43 -5.26 -13.53
C GLU A 14 2.36 -5.97 -14.33
N SER A 15 1.56 -5.19 -15.05
CA SER A 15 0.53 -5.66 -15.95
C SER A 15 0.75 -5.17 -17.38
N ALA A 16 -0.21 -5.38 -18.27
CA ALA A 16 -0.14 -4.86 -19.63
C ALA A 16 -0.30 -3.32 -19.67
N SER A 17 -1.14 -2.75 -18.81
CA SER A 17 -1.54 -1.33 -18.84
C SER A 17 -0.85 -0.45 -17.80
N ALA A 18 -0.29 -1.03 -16.73
CA ALA A 18 0.31 -0.26 -15.63
C ALA A 18 1.34 -1.07 -14.83
N ALA A 19 2.18 -0.36 -14.09
CA ALA A 19 3.02 -0.89 -13.03
C ALA A 19 2.58 -0.29 -11.68
N LEU A 20 2.50 -1.14 -10.66
CA LEU A 20 2.14 -0.78 -9.29
C LEU A 20 3.34 -1.08 -8.39
N LEU A 21 3.84 -0.08 -7.68
CA LEU A 21 4.93 -0.22 -6.71
C LEU A 21 4.37 0.05 -5.32
N PHE A 22 4.44 -0.94 -4.44
CA PHE A 22 3.94 -0.85 -3.07
C PHE A 22 5.08 -0.82 -2.06
N ASP A 23 5.00 0.08 -1.08
CA ASP A 23 5.82 0.16 0.14
C ASP A 23 7.33 -0.06 -0.12
N TRP A 24 7.87 0.61 -1.15
CA TRP A 24 9.28 0.48 -1.49
C TRP A 24 10.16 1.41 -0.64
N TRP A 25 10.71 0.88 0.42
CA TRP A 25 11.64 1.58 1.30
C TRP A 25 13.07 0.99 1.22
N LYS A 26 13.20 -0.28 0.77
CA LYS A 26 14.45 -1.02 0.70
C LYS A 26 14.46 -1.98 -0.49
N GLY A 27 15.61 -2.56 -0.76
CA GLY A 27 15.82 -3.44 -1.90
C GLY A 27 16.11 -2.68 -3.20
N GLU A 28 16.62 -3.42 -4.17
CA GLU A 28 16.85 -2.92 -5.52
C GLU A 28 15.53 -2.94 -6.31
N LEU A 29 15.15 -1.79 -6.88
CA LEU A 29 14.01 -1.72 -7.78
C LEU A 29 14.46 -2.16 -9.18
N PRO A 30 13.94 -3.26 -9.71
CA PRO A 30 14.26 -3.66 -11.08
C PRO A 30 13.72 -2.64 -12.09
N ALA A 31 14.26 -2.67 -13.29
CA ALA A 31 13.77 -1.83 -14.37
C ALA A 31 12.27 -2.05 -14.58
N VAL A 32 11.47 -1.02 -14.34
CA VAL A 32 10.03 -1.04 -14.54
C VAL A 32 9.73 -1.03 -16.04
N ARG A 33 8.77 -1.84 -16.48
CA ARG A 33 8.35 -1.92 -17.87
C ARG A 33 8.18 -0.54 -18.50
N PRO A 34 8.81 -0.27 -19.66
CA PRO A 34 8.66 1.02 -20.34
C PRO A 34 7.27 1.16 -20.97
N GLY A 35 6.86 2.42 -21.22
CA GLY A 35 5.64 2.74 -21.94
C GLY A 35 4.33 2.58 -21.17
N VAL A 36 4.38 2.24 -19.87
CA VAL A 36 3.21 2.19 -18.99
C VAL A 36 3.37 3.15 -17.82
N PRO A 37 2.27 3.72 -17.28
CA PRO A 37 2.32 4.53 -16.07
C PRO A 37 2.78 3.71 -14.87
N LEU A 38 3.45 4.38 -13.93
CA LEU A 38 3.86 3.84 -12.64
C LEU A 38 3.01 4.47 -11.53
N TYR A 39 2.30 3.63 -10.79
CA TYR A 39 1.56 4.02 -9.59
C TYR A 39 2.33 3.58 -8.36
N VAL A 40 2.77 4.54 -7.56
CA VAL A 40 3.56 4.32 -6.34
C VAL A 40 2.65 4.45 -5.13
N PHE A 41 2.53 3.39 -4.36
CA PHE A 41 1.73 3.32 -3.15
C PHE A 41 2.64 3.26 -1.93
N ALA A 42 2.32 4.01 -0.89
CA ALA A 42 2.85 3.79 0.44
C ALA A 42 1.69 3.74 1.43
N SER A 43 1.61 2.63 2.17
CA SER A 43 0.49 2.35 3.07
C SER A 43 0.44 3.32 4.24
N HIS A 44 1.59 3.64 4.84
CA HIS A 44 1.73 4.54 5.98
C HIS A 44 3.16 5.09 6.13
N ALA A 45 3.36 5.95 7.12
CA ALA A 45 4.59 6.73 7.29
C ALA A 45 5.74 5.99 8.01
N HIS A 46 5.56 4.74 8.44
CA HIS A 46 6.64 4.00 9.11
C HIS A 46 7.83 3.79 8.16
N PRO A 47 9.09 3.80 8.69
CA PRO A 47 10.29 3.79 7.85
C PRO A 47 10.50 2.50 7.03
N ASP A 48 9.81 1.43 7.37
CA ASP A 48 9.81 0.13 6.68
C ASP A 48 8.67 -0.02 5.65
N HIS A 49 7.90 1.07 5.42
CA HIS A 49 6.85 1.17 4.39
C HIS A 49 7.00 2.41 3.51
N PHE A 50 7.65 3.46 4.02
CA PHE A 50 7.80 4.72 3.31
C PHE A 50 9.22 5.28 3.41
N ASP A 51 9.81 5.56 2.25
CA ASP A 51 11.05 6.33 2.11
C ASP A 51 10.82 7.44 1.08
N PRO A 52 11.15 8.71 1.36
CA PRO A 52 11.01 9.82 0.43
C PRO A 52 11.74 9.64 -0.91
N ARG A 53 12.69 8.72 -1.01
CA ARG A 53 13.34 8.40 -2.30
C ARG A 53 12.36 7.97 -3.39
N ILE A 54 11.14 7.52 -3.03
CA ILE A 54 10.11 7.19 -4.03
C ILE A 54 9.83 8.35 -4.98
N PHE A 55 9.94 9.60 -4.52
CA PHE A 55 9.68 10.78 -5.34
C PHE A 55 10.71 10.97 -6.48
N SER A 56 11.91 10.40 -6.35
CA SER A 56 12.92 10.41 -7.42
C SER A 56 12.52 9.55 -8.62
N LEU A 57 11.49 8.72 -8.51
CA LEU A 57 10.94 7.94 -9.62
C LEU A 57 10.21 8.82 -10.66
N ASP A 58 9.85 10.05 -10.30
CA ASP A 58 9.32 11.06 -11.22
C ASP A 58 10.48 11.83 -11.88
N ASP A 59 11.18 11.16 -12.76
CA ASP A 59 12.32 11.69 -13.53
C ASP A 59 11.92 12.29 -14.89
N GLY A 60 10.63 12.37 -15.16
CA GLY A 60 10.08 12.88 -16.43
C GLY A 60 10.09 11.86 -17.58
N THR A 61 10.61 10.65 -17.40
CA THR A 61 10.67 9.62 -18.45
C THR A 61 9.37 8.85 -18.63
N ARG A 62 8.46 8.91 -17.61
CA ARG A 62 7.15 8.23 -17.61
C ARG A 62 6.11 9.00 -16.81
N ASP A 63 4.83 8.65 -16.96
CA ASP A 63 3.79 9.12 -16.04
C ASP A 63 3.90 8.37 -14.73
N VAL A 64 4.19 9.11 -13.64
CA VAL A 64 4.25 8.58 -12.27
C VAL A 64 3.17 9.25 -11.44
N ARG A 65 2.47 8.49 -10.58
CA ARG A 65 1.50 8.99 -9.61
C ARG A 65 1.76 8.37 -8.24
N PHE A 66 1.61 9.17 -7.19
CA PHE A 66 1.84 8.75 -5.82
C PHE A 66 0.53 8.72 -5.05
N LEU A 67 0.20 7.55 -4.48
CA LEU A 67 -1.03 7.25 -3.75
C LEU A 67 -0.62 6.83 -2.33
N LEU A 68 -0.67 7.76 -1.41
CA LEU A 68 0.01 7.65 -0.12
C LEU A 68 -1.01 7.65 1.03
N GLY A 69 -0.76 6.85 2.04
CA GLY A 69 -1.54 6.88 3.28
C GLY A 69 -1.59 8.29 3.87
N ARG A 70 -2.72 8.68 4.45
CA ARG A 70 -2.95 10.06 4.90
C ARG A 70 -2.01 10.51 6.02
N ASP A 71 -1.45 9.61 6.77
CA ASP A 71 -0.46 9.86 7.82
C ASP A 71 0.89 10.33 7.23
N ILE A 72 1.19 10.00 5.97
CA ILE A 72 2.29 10.58 5.20
C ILE A 72 1.94 12.04 4.88
N ARG A 73 2.54 12.96 5.63
CA ARG A 73 2.19 14.39 5.58
C ARG A 73 2.73 15.07 4.33
N LEU A 74 1.86 15.30 3.35
CA LEU A 74 2.17 16.01 2.10
C LEU A 74 2.07 17.56 2.25
N SER A 75 2.56 18.10 3.36
CA SER A 75 2.63 19.56 3.50
C SER A 75 3.69 20.16 2.57
N PRO A 76 3.50 21.39 2.05
CA PRO A 76 4.50 21.99 1.16
C PRO A 76 5.90 22.05 1.77
N SER A 77 6.01 22.34 3.07
CA SER A 77 7.28 22.33 3.79
C SER A 77 7.89 20.92 3.98
N GLY A 78 7.04 19.89 4.12
CA GLY A 78 7.46 18.50 4.21
C GLY A 78 8.02 18.03 2.86
N LEU A 79 7.28 18.25 1.80
CA LEU A 79 7.68 17.91 0.43
C LEU A 79 8.97 18.64 0.02
N ALA A 80 9.08 19.93 0.31
CA ALA A 80 10.30 20.70 0.04
C ALA A 80 11.52 20.15 0.79
N ARG A 81 11.34 19.68 2.04
CA ARG A 81 12.43 19.02 2.81
C ARG A 81 12.90 17.72 2.17
N TRP A 82 12.03 17.01 1.51
CA TRP A 82 12.35 15.80 0.75
C TRP A 82 12.85 16.08 -0.68
N GLY A 83 12.99 17.37 -1.06
CA GLY A 83 13.44 17.77 -2.38
C GLY A 83 12.40 17.55 -3.50
N VAL A 84 11.12 17.42 -3.12
CA VAL A 84 10.02 17.17 -4.07
C VAL A 84 9.68 18.46 -4.79
N SER A 85 9.69 18.43 -6.12
CA SER A 85 9.32 19.60 -6.95
C SER A 85 7.80 19.86 -6.88
N PRO A 86 7.34 21.09 -7.18
CA PRO A 86 5.92 21.38 -7.26
C PRO A 86 5.17 20.47 -8.25
N GLU A 87 5.79 20.18 -9.40
CA GLU A 87 5.21 19.31 -10.43
C GLU A 87 5.02 17.88 -9.94
N THR A 88 5.99 17.35 -9.18
CA THR A 88 5.88 16.03 -8.54
C THR A 88 4.86 16.06 -7.40
N ALA A 89 4.80 17.16 -6.64
CA ALA A 89 3.82 17.33 -5.56
C ALA A 89 2.37 17.26 -6.08
N ASP A 90 2.09 17.82 -7.25
CA ASP A 90 0.77 17.78 -7.91
C ASP A 90 0.35 16.36 -8.32
N LYS A 91 1.30 15.43 -8.40
CA LYS A 91 1.07 14.01 -8.69
C LYS A 91 0.79 13.17 -7.45
N CYS A 92 0.89 13.78 -6.26
CA CYS A 92 0.69 13.10 -4.97
C CYS A 92 -0.76 13.20 -4.50
N ARG A 93 -1.31 12.10 -4.00
CA ARG A 93 -2.61 12.05 -3.33
C ARG A 93 -2.49 11.36 -1.98
N ALA A 94 -2.89 12.07 -0.92
CA ALA A 94 -3.08 11.46 0.39
C ALA A 94 -4.46 10.77 0.44
N LEU A 95 -4.49 9.50 0.77
CA LEU A 95 -5.68 8.65 0.78
C LEU A 95 -5.93 8.08 2.18
N ARG A 96 -7.20 7.88 2.51
CA ARG A 96 -7.63 7.25 3.77
C ARG A 96 -8.68 6.18 3.52
N GLY A 97 -8.83 5.28 4.47
CA GLY A 97 -9.86 4.25 4.43
C GLY A 97 -11.26 4.80 4.12
N GLY A 98 -11.99 4.09 3.27
CA GLY A 98 -13.31 4.45 2.77
C GLY A 98 -13.31 5.36 1.53
N GLN A 99 -12.15 5.79 1.04
CA GLN A 99 -12.03 6.55 -0.21
C GLN A 99 -11.81 5.63 -1.41
N SER A 100 -12.17 6.12 -2.58
CA SER A 100 -11.86 5.49 -3.86
C SER A 100 -11.49 6.54 -4.89
N CYS A 101 -10.72 6.14 -5.90
CA CYS A 101 -10.44 6.97 -7.07
C CYS A 101 -10.22 6.11 -8.31
N VAL A 102 -10.43 6.73 -9.47
CA VAL A 102 -10.12 6.13 -10.77
C VAL A 102 -9.00 6.96 -11.39
N LEU A 103 -8.00 6.27 -11.90
CA LEU A 103 -6.86 6.83 -12.61
C LEU A 103 -6.72 6.11 -13.97
N PRO A 104 -5.94 6.62 -14.92
CA PRO A 104 -5.78 5.95 -16.20
C PRO A 104 -5.35 4.48 -16.04
N GLY A 105 -6.20 3.55 -16.46
CA GLY A 105 -5.93 2.10 -16.42
C GLY A 105 -6.11 1.41 -15.06
N ILE A 106 -6.40 2.13 -13.96
CA ILE A 106 -6.63 1.53 -12.64
C ILE A 106 -7.82 2.14 -11.89
N GLY A 107 -8.49 1.30 -11.10
CA GLY A 107 -9.38 1.73 -10.02
C GLY A 107 -8.73 1.43 -8.68
N VAL A 108 -8.86 2.34 -7.71
CA VAL A 108 -8.30 2.18 -6.37
C VAL A 108 -9.39 2.36 -5.34
N GLU A 109 -9.55 1.38 -4.47
CA GLU A 109 -10.36 1.45 -3.25
C GLU A 109 -9.41 1.35 -2.05
N VAL A 110 -9.68 2.14 -1.03
CA VAL A 110 -8.82 2.25 0.15
C VAL A 110 -9.56 1.74 1.38
N LEU A 111 -8.97 0.78 2.08
CA LEU A 111 -9.49 0.27 3.33
C LEU A 111 -8.74 0.88 4.52
N PRO A 112 -9.40 1.05 5.69
CA PRO A 112 -8.70 1.42 6.91
C PRO A 112 -7.71 0.33 7.32
N SER A 113 -6.62 0.71 8.01
CA SER A 113 -5.70 -0.24 8.64
C SER A 113 -6.02 -0.43 10.12
N THR A 114 -5.61 -1.55 10.69
CA THR A 114 -5.63 -1.84 12.13
C THR A 114 -4.39 -1.33 12.84
N ASP A 115 -3.42 -0.89 12.07
CA ASP A 115 -2.29 -0.08 12.51
C ASP A 115 -2.48 1.36 11.97
N GLU A 116 -1.47 1.99 11.38
CA GLU A 116 -1.58 3.29 10.75
C GLU A 116 -1.90 3.19 9.26
N GLY A 117 -2.31 4.31 8.65
CA GLY A 117 -2.46 4.48 7.22
C GLY A 117 -3.63 3.74 6.57
N ALA A 118 -3.33 2.91 5.57
CA ALA A 118 -4.33 2.35 4.68
C ALA A 118 -3.89 1.04 4.02
N ALA A 119 -4.88 0.21 3.67
CA ALA A 119 -4.71 -0.89 2.71
C ALA A 119 -5.31 -0.51 1.37
N PHE A 120 -4.79 -1.07 0.29
CA PHE A 120 -5.18 -0.74 -1.08
C PHE A 120 -5.75 -1.94 -1.82
N LEU A 121 -6.92 -1.76 -2.42
CA LEU A 121 -7.50 -2.71 -3.36
C LEU A 121 -7.47 -2.06 -4.75
N VAL A 122 -6.70 -2.62 -5.66
CA VAL A 122 -6.45 -2.03 -6.98
C VAL A 122 -6.98 -2.95 -8.07
N SER A 123 -7.87 -2.42 -8.90
CA SER A 123 -8.36 -3.10 -10.11
C SER A 123 -7.61 -2.61 -11.34
N LEU A 124 -7.07 -3.55 -12.15
CA LEU A 124 -6.40 -3.26 -13.41
C LEU A 124 -6.48 -4.47 -14.34
N ASP A 125 -6.65 -4.25 -15.62
CA ASP A 125 -6.70 -5.31 -16.67
C ASP A 125 -7.64 -6.49 -16.32
N GLY A 126 -8.77 -6.21 -15.64
CA GLY A 126 -9.72 -7.23 -15.19
C GLY A 126 -9.26 -8.10 -14.03
N GLN A 127 -8.15 -7.75 -13.39
CA GLN A 127 -7.59 -8.40 -12.21
C GLN A 127 -7.69 -7.48 -10.99
N THR A 128 -7.69 -8.07 -9.80
CA THR A 128 -7.74 -7.34 -8.53
C THR A 128 -6.51 -7.68 -7.68
N VAL A 129 -5.79 -6.64 -7.28
CA VAL A 129 -4.61 -6.71 -6.41
C VAL A 129 -4.96 -6.09 -5.07
N PHE A 130 -4.69 -6.79 -3.99
CA PHE A 130 -4.84 -6.29 -2.63
C PHE A 130 -3.48 -6.20 -1.95
N HIS A 131 -3.15 -5.00 -1.43
CA HIS A 131 -2.00 -4.76 -0.59
C HIS A 131 -2.47 -4.31 0.79
N ALA A 132 -2.23 -5.13 1.80
CA ALA A 132 -2.74 -4.89 3.14
C ALA A 132 -1.98 -3.78 3.88
N GLY A 133 -0.71 -3.48 3.50
CA GLY A 133 0.18 -2.76 4.40
C GLY A 133 0.21 -3.51 5.74
N ASP A 134 -0.05 -2.81 6.84
CA ASP A 134 -0.14 -3.41 8.17
C ASP A 134 -1.59 -3.65 8.66
N LEU A 135 -2.54 -3.72 7.72
CA LEU A 135 -3.87 -4.23 8.04
C LEU A 135 -3.80 -5.73 8.34
N ASN A 136 -3.85 -6.09 9.61
CA ASN A 136 -3.80 -7.47 10.07
C ASN A 136 -4.63 -7.66 11.35
N TRP A 137 -4.92 -8.92 11.69
CA TRP A 137 -5.45 -9.29 13.00
C TRP A 137 -4.29 -9.45 13.99
N TRP A 138 -3.77 -8.32 14.45
CA TRP A 138 -2.71 -8.31 15.44
C TRP A 138 -3.23 -8.86 16.77
N HIS A 139 -2.68 -9.98 17.23
CA HIS A 139 -3.01 -10.59 18.51
C HIS A 139 -1.71 -10.85 19.27
N TRP A 140 -1.50 -10.11 20.35
CA TRP A 140 -0.30 -10.22 21.16
C TRP A 140 -0.63 -10.82 22.52
N GLU A 141 0.10 -11.88 22.94
CA GLU A 141 -0.08 -12.50 24.26
C GLU A 141 0.21 -11.54 25.41
N GLY A 142 1.06 -10.52 25.20
CA GLY A 142 1.39 -9.49 26.19
C GLY A 142 0.35 -8.39 26.35
N GLU A 143 -0.62 -8.29 25.43
CA GLU A 143 -1.67 -7.28 25.46
C GLU A 143 -2.90 -7.76 26.25
N ASP A 144 -3.66 -6.80 26.81
CA ASP A 144 -4.87 -7.16 27.53
C ASP A 144 -5.96 -7.70 26.59
N LYS A 145 -6.94 -8.40 27.20
CA LYS A 145 -8.04 -9.01 26.45
C LYS A 145 -8.90 -7.98 25.71
N ALA A 146 -9.06 -6.77 26.27
CA ALA A 146 -9.88 -5.72 25.65
C ALA A 146 -9.19 -5.20 24.39
N TRP A 147 -7.87 -5.00 24.44
CA TRP A 147 -7.07 -4.60 23.29
C TRP A 147 -7.16 -5.65 22.16
N ASN A 148 -6.88 -6.92 22.46
CA ASN A 148 -6.94 -8.01 21.48
C ASN A 148 -8.34 -8.18 20.87
N ASN A 149 -9.41 -8.02 21.66
CA ASN A 149 -10.79 -8.08 21.17
C ASN A 149 -11.11 -6.90 20.25
N ASN A 150 -10.65 -5.70 20.58
CA ASN A 150 -10.83 -4.51 19.74
C ASN A 150 -10.11 -4.66 18.42
N MET A 151 -8.88 -5.17 18.45
CA MET A 151 -8.09 -5.47 17.25
C MET A 151 -8.82 -6.45 16.32
N ALA A 152 -9.32 -7.56 16.86
CA ALA A 152 -10.12 -8.55 16.14
C ALA A 152 -11.38 -7.93 15.50
N ALA A 153 -12.10 -7.09 16.25
CA ALA A 153 -13.31 -6.44 15.79
C ALA A 153 -13.01 -5.44 14.65
N ASN A 154 -11.96 -4.65 14.79
CA ASN A 154 -11.53 -3.70 13.76
C ASN A 154 -11.06 -4.42 12.49
N PHE A 155 -10.25 -5.47 12.61
CA PHE A 155 -9.81 -6.26 11.47
C PHE A 155 -11.01 -6.80 10.67
N LYS A 156 -11.97 -7.47 11.35
CA LYS A 156 -13.18 -8.01 10.71
C LYS A 156 -14.01 -6.92 10.04
N LYS A 157 -14.17 -5.76 10.69
CA LYS A 157 -14.89 -4.62 10.16
C LYS A 157 -14.20 -4.03 8.92
N TYR A 158 -12.88 -3.89 8.95
CA TYR A 158 -12.13 -3.25 7.87
C TYR A 158 -11.97 -4.16 6.66
N THR A 159 -11.94 -5.48 6.87
CA THR A 159 -11.89 -6.48 5.78
C THR A 159 -13.26 -6.88 5.23
N GLU A 160 -14.38 -6.51 5.89
CA GLU A 160 -15.73 -6.83 5.41
C GLU A 160 -15.97 -6.45 3.94
N PRO A 161 -15.46 -5.29 3.42
CA PRO A 161 -15.59 -4.95 2.01
C PRO A 161 -14.93 -5.93 1.04
N LEU A 162 -14.03 -6.79 1.51
CA LEU A 162 -13.35 -7.82 0.68
C LEU A 162 -14.19 -9.10 0.55
N ARG A 163 -15.18 -9.29 1.41
CA ARG A 163 -15.97 -10.52 1.46
C ARG A 163 -16.68 -10.79 0.12
N GLY A 164 -16.48 -12.00 -0.40
CA GLY A 164 -17.06 -12.44 -1.67
C GLY A 164 -16.47 -11.79 -2.91
N ARG A 165 -15.46 -10.95 -2.78
CA ARG A 165 -14.73 -10.40 -3.92
C ARG A 165 -13.69 -11.38 -4.43
N ARG A 166 -13.53 -11.41 -5.74
CA ARG A 166 -12.39 -12.10 -6.35
C ARG A 166 -11.14 -11.22 -6.18
N ILE A 167 -10.11 -11.76 -5.54
CA ILE A 167 -8.79 -11.15 -5.41
C ILE A 167 -7.81 -12.07 -6.13
N ASP A 168 -7.13 -11.55 -7.16
CA ASP A 168 -6.21 -12.35 -7.98
C ASP A 168 -4.79 -12.38 -7.37
N LEU A 169 -4.44 -11.34 -6.58
CA LEU A 169 -3.19 -11.25 -5.82
C LEU A 169 -3.45 -10.55 -4.49
N ALA A 170 -3.09 -11.18 -3.38
CA ALA A 170 -3.07 -10.57 -2.05
C ALA A 170 -1.66 -10.57 -1.48
N MET A 171 -1.21 -9.40 -1.02
CA MET A 171 0.05 -9.19 -0.29
C MET A 171 -0.31 -8.84 1.14
N LEU A 172 -0.05 -9.77 2.06
CA LEU A 172 -0.53 -9.74 3.44
C LEU A 172 0.64 -9.79 4.41
N PRO A 173 0.57 -9.09 5.56
CA PRO A 173 1.58 -9.23 6.60
C PRO A 173 1.50 -10.62 7.24
N LEU A 174 2.66 -11.23 7.42
CA LEU A 174 2.82 -12.50 8.12
C LEU A 174 3.96 -12.36 9.13
N ASP A 175 3.61 -12.12 10.40
CA ASP A 175 4.58 -11.90 11.45
C ASP A 175 4.80 -13.18 12.27
N PRO A 176 5.98 -13.82 12.20
CA PRO A 176 6.27 -15.05 12.92
C PRO A 176 6.26 -14.89 14.44
N ARG A 177 6.34 -13.65 14.96
CA ARG A 177 6.26 -13.37 16.40
C ARG A 177 4.88 -13.64 16.98
N LEU A 178 3.83 -13.66 16.14
CA LEU A 178 2.46 -13.97 16.55
C LEU A 178 2.18 -15.48 16.66
N GLY A 179 3.12 -16.37 16.31
CA GLY A 179 2.87 -17.80 16.30
C GLY A 179 1.67 -18.18 15.44
N GLU A 180 0.75 -18.99 15.97
CA GLU A 180 -0.48 -19.39 15.24
C GLU A 180 -1.40 -18.21 14.92
N ALA A 181 -1.42 -17.18 15.77
CA ALA A 181 -2.23 -15.99 15.52
C ALA A 181 -1.80 -15.21 14.26
N GLY A 182 -0.56 -15.37 13.80
CA GLY A 182 -0.08 -14.77 12.57
C GLY A 182 -0.84 -15.22 11.32
N PHE A 183 -1.54 -16.33 11.37
CA PHE A 183 -2.34 -16.84 10.26
C PHE A 183 -3.82 -16.44 10.32
N TRP A 184 -4.31 -15.84 11.40
CA TRP A 184 -5.73 -15.49 11.52
C TRP A 184 -6.17 -14.38 10.58
N GLY A 185 -5.29 -13.44 10.28
CA GLY A 185 -5.56 -12.38 9.31
C GLY A 185 -5.59 -12.90 7.87
N PRO A 186 -4.56 -13.66 7.42
CA PRO A 186 -4.51 -14.23 6.07
C PRO A 186 -5.55 -15.33 5.80
N ALA A 187 -6.05 -16.05 6.81
CA ALA A 187 -7.05 -17.12 6.66
C ALA A 187 -8.47 -16.62 6.45
#